data_abf044192c320d876a9125f358a1a73a
#
_entry.id   abf044192c320d876a9125f358a1a73a
#
_cell.length_a   1.000
_cell.length_b   1.000
_cell.length_c   1.000
_cell.angle_alpha   90.00
_cell.angle_beta   90.00
_cell.angle_gamma   90.00
#
_symmetry.space_group_name_H-M   'P 1'
#
loop_
_entity.id
_entity.type
_entity.pdbx_description
1 polymer ?
#
loop_
_entity_poly.entity_id
_entity_poly.type
_entity_poly.pdbx_seq_one_letter_code
_entity_poly.pdbx_strand_id
1 'polypeptide(L)'
;MKLEGKVAIITGGGGGIGRAIALRFAREGSSVVVAGPTEQKIRAVEQQVRDLGGQALARTADVGDEASVEQMVSAAIAEFGHIDILVNNAGIAGPTALVPRVSLKEWESTISVNLTGAFLCAKHVLPHMLERPSGSIINITSIAGLQGYAFRSPYCASKWGMIGLTQTLAEECGRYNITVNAIAPGPVRGPRIERVIRDRAKALNLSFEEMERQYVEPTALKRMVEEEEIAAMAVFLASEEGRNITGETLNISAGYRLS
;
A
#
# COMPACT_ATOMS: atom_id res chain seq x y z
N MET A 1 19.53 10.90 8.00
CA MET A 1 18.48 10.00 7.46
C MET A 1 17.13 10.48 7.96
N LYS A 2 16.10 10.45 7.12
CA LYS A 2 14.78 11.04 7.45
C LYS A 2 13.95 10.20 8.42
N LEU A 3 14.23 8.90 8.53
CA LEU A 3 13.49 7.93 9.33
C LEU A 3 14.39 7.22 10.37
N GLU A 4 15.44 7.89 10.79
CA GLU A 4 16.41 7.35 11.78
C GLU A 4 15.71 6.92 13.07
N GLY A 5 15.94 5.68 13.49
CA GLY A 5 15.35 5.09 14.69
C GLY A 5 13.85 4.81 14.64
N LYS A 6 13.18 5.00 13.51
CA LYS A 6 11.78 4.67 13.32
C LYS A 6 11.59 3.19 13.01
N VAL A 7 10.48 2.63 13.46
CA VAL A 7 10.05 1.26 13.16
C VAL A 7 8.83 1.28 12.27
N ALA A 8 8.92 0.62 11.11
CA ALA A 8 7.85 0.60 10.11
C ALA A 8 7.36 -0.82 9.83
N ILE A 9 6.03 -1.03 9.85
CA ILE A 9 5.39 -2.23 9.29
C ILE A 9 4.97 -1.93 7.86
N ILE A 10 5.37 -2.79 6.91
CA ILE A 10 5.02 -2.66 5.49
C ILE A 10 4.32 -3.93 5.05
N THR A 11 2.99 -3.86 4.87
CA THR A 11 2.21 -4.99 4.37
C THR A 11 2.35 -5.15 2.86
N GLY A 12 2.34 -6.39 2.37
CA GLY A 12 2.63 -6.67 0.96
C GLY A 12 4.07 -6.31 0.57
N GLY A 13 5.01 -6.33 1.54
CA GLY A 13 6.39 -5.89 1.39
C GLY A 13 7.29 -6.80 0.54
N GLY A 14 6.81 -7.99 0.15
CA GLY A 14 7.61 -8.97 -0.60
C GLY A 14 7.83 -8.66 -2.09
N GLY A 15 7.35 -7.54 -2.62
CA GLY A 15 7.54 -7.16 -4.02
C GLY A 15 6.88 -5.84 -4.38
N GLY A 16 7.14 -5.35 -5.60
CA GLY A 16 6.50 -4.15 -6.12
C GLY A 16 6.73 -2.93 -5.24
N ILE A 17 5.70 -2.09 -5.14
CA ILE A 17 5.70 -0.87 -4.33
C ILE A 17 6.13 -1.16 -2.88
N GLY A 18 5.62 -2.24 -2.26
CA GLY A 18 5.94 -2.57 -0.87
C GLY A 18 7.43 -2.87 -0.66
N ARG A 19 8.07 -3.61 -1.60
CA ARG A 19 9.53 -3.83 -1.58
C ARG A 19 10.29 -2.52 -1.75
N ALA A 20 9.89 -1.68 -2.71
CA ALA A 20 10.54 -0.38 -2.94
C ALA A 20 10.46 0.52 -1.70
N ILE A 21 9.31 0.56 -1.02
CA ILE A 21 9.14 1.29 0.25
C ILE A 21 10.05 0.70 1.33
N ALA A 22 10.08 -0.64 1.51
CA ALA A 22 10.91 -1.28 2.53
C ALA A 22 12.40 -0.94 2.37
N LEU A 23 12.92 -1.06 1.15
CA LEU A 23 14.32 -0.74 0.84
C LEU A 23 14.61 0.76 0.99
N ARG A 24 13.69 1.62 0.61
CA ARG A 24 13.86 3.06 0.76
C ARG A 24 13.81 3.49 2.22
N PHE A 25 12.89 2.95 3.03
CA PHE A 25 12.80 3.22 4.46
C PHE A 25 14.07 2.79 5.19
N ALA A 26 14.60 1.61 4.87
CA ALA A 26 15.87 1.14 5.43
C ALA A 26 17.04 2.08 5.09
N ARG A 27 17.13 2.59 3.86
CA ARG A 27 18.16 3.58 3.48
C ARG A 27 18.01 4.91 4.22
N GLU A 28 16.82 5.21 4.72
CA GLU A 28 16.53 6.41 5.53
C GLU A 28 16.64 6.14 7.05
N GLY A 29 17.13 4.96 7.44
CA GLY A 29 17.46 4.63 8.84
C GLY A 29 16.34 3.95 9.63
N SER A 30 15.24 3.57 8.97
CA SER A 30 14.15 2.84 9.63
C SER A 30 14.46 1.35 9.76
N SER A 31 14.11 0.76 10.90
CA SER A 31 13.91 -0.69 11.03
C SER A 31 12.59 -1.08 10.37
N VAL A 32 12.56 -2.18 9.59
CA VAL A 32 11.38 -2.52 8.80
C VAL A 32 10.86 -3.93 9.09
N VAL A 33 9.56 -4.06 9.32
CA VAL A 33 8.85 -5.34 9.31
C VAL A 33 8.28 -5.53 7.90
N VAL A 34 8.82 -6.53 7.18
CA VAL A 34 8.39 -6.89 5.83
C VAL A 34 7.34 -7.98 5.93
N ALA A 35 6.06 -7.61 5.79
CA ALA A 35 4.94 -8.53 5.95
C ALA A 35 4.29 -8.93 4.62
N GLY A 36 3.87 -10.18 4.51
CA GLY A 36 3.15 -10.67 3.33
C GLY A 36 2.94 -12.19 3.35
N PRO A 37 2.08 -12.73 2.46
CA PRO A 37 1.68 -14.14 2.51
C PRO A 37 2.73 -15.14 2.00
N THR A 38 3.77 -14.68 1.29
CA THR A 38 4.78 -15.56 0.68
C THR A 38 6.12 -15.41 1.39
N GLU A 39 6.44 -16.38 2.24
CA GLU A 39 7.65 -16.36 3.07
C GLU A 39 8.94 -16.13 2.28
N GLN A 40 9.15 -16.85 1.18
CA GLN A 40 10.34 -16.71 0.33
C GLN A 40 10.54 -15.26 -0.16
N LYS A 41 9.44 -14.56 -0.54
CA LYS A 41 9.52 -13.19 -1.05
C LYS A 41 9.87 -12.19 0.04
N ILE A 42 9.23 -12.29 1.21
CA ILE A 42 9.49 -11.37 2.32
C ILE A 42 10.87 -11.56 2.90
N ARG A 43 11.38 -12.81 2.99
CA ARG A 43 12.75 -13.09 3.42
C ARG A 43 13.79 -12.57 2.43
N ALA A 44 13.51 -12.64 1.13
CA ALA A 44 14.40 -12.06 0.13
C ALA A 44 14.52 -10.53 0.28
N VAL A 45 13.44 -9.84 0.65
CA VAL A 45 13.47 -8.39 0.92
C VAL A 45 14.15 -8.09 2.26
N GLU A 46 13.88 -8.88 3.30
CA GLU A 46 14.60 -8.81 4.57
C GLU A 46 16.13 -8.88 4.36
N GLN A 47 16.60 -9.86 3.56
CA GLN A 47 18.02 -9.99 3.25
C GLN A 47 18.56 -8.75 2.51
N GLN A 48 17.82 -8.23 1.53
CA GLN A 48 18.21 -7.00 0.82
C GLN A 48 18.32 -5.79 1.75
N VAL A 49 17.45 -5.67 2.76
CA VAL A 49 17.55 -4.61 3.78
C VAL A 49 18.81 -4.81 4.62
N ARG A 50 19.11 -6.04 5.04
CA ARG A 50 20.34 -6.36 5.80
C ARG A 50 21.62 -6.10 4.99
N ASP A 51 21.59 -6.39 3.70
CA ASP A 51 22.71 -6.10 2.78
C ASP A 51 22.99 -4.59 2.64
N LEU A 52 21.97 -3.74 2.89
CA LEU A 52 22.09 -2.28 2.98
C LEU A 52 22.58 -1.79 4.37
N GLY A 53 22.83 -2.71 5.32
CA GLY A 53 23.18 -2.37 6.70
C GLY A 53 21.98 -2.02 7.59
N GLY A 54 20.76 -2.19 7.11
CA GLY A 54 19.53 -1.92 7.85
C GLY A 54 19.06 -3.10 8.71
N GLN A 55 18.07 -2.84 9.57
CA GLN A 55 17.41 -3.87 10.38
C GLN A 55 16.08 -4.25 9.75
N ALA A 56 15.79 -5.55 9.64
CA ALA A 56 14.52 -6.04 9.14
C ALA A 56 14.05 -7.33 9.80
N LEU A 57 12.73 -7.49 9.87
CA LEU A 57 12.04 -8.70 10.30
C LEU A 57 11.04 -9.12 9.20
N ALA A 58 11.25 -10.30 8.61
CA ALA A 58 10.26 -10.90 7.71
C ALA A 58 9.16 -11.59 8.52
N ARG A 59 7.89 -11.27 8.23
CA ARG A 59 6.75 -11.87 8.92
C ARG A 59 5.68 -12.33 7.92
N THR A 60 5.43 -13.64 7.86
CA THR A 60 4.31 -14.16 7.09
C THR A 60 3.01 -13.68 7.71
N ALA A 61 2.17 -13.02 6.91
CA ALA A 61 0.89 -12.48 7.35
C ALA A 61 -0.13 -12.48 6.21
N ASP A 62 -1.34 -12.92 6.53
CA ASP A 62 -2.55 -12.64 5.75
C ASP A 62 -3.27 -11.47 6.42
N VAL A 63 -3.31 -10.32 5.75
CA VAL A 63 -3.96 -9.12 6.29
C VAL A 63 -5.48 -9.25 6.39
N GLY A 64 -6.08 -10.19 5.67
CA GLY A 64 -7.51 -10.51 5.76
C GLY A 64 -7.88 -11.36 6.98
N ASP A 65 -6.91 -11.90 7.70
CA ASP A 65 -7.08 -12.68 8.92
C ASP A 65 -6.62 -11.90 10.15
N GLU A 66 -7.54 -11.60 11.05
CA GLU A 66 -7.27 -10.77 12.23
C GLU A 66 -6.22 -11.39 13.15
N ALA A 67 -6.25 -12.70 13.39
CA ALA A 67 -5.26 -13.36 14.24
C ALA A 67 -3.85 -13.29 13.63
N SER A 68 -3.74 -13.38 12.31
CA SER A 68 -2.48 -13.22 11.59
C SER A 68 -1.93 -11.81 11.71
N VAL A 69 -2.79 -10.78 11.65
CA VAL A 69 -2.41 -9.38 11.84
C VAL A 69 -1.94 -9.12 13.27
N GLU A 70 -2.67 -9.64 14.28
CA GLU A 70 -2.28 -9.52 15.69
C GLU A 70 -0.90 -10.13 15.95
N GLN A 71 -0.63 -11.33 15.41
CA GLN A 71 0.68 -11.97 15.51
C GLN A 71 1.80 -11.18 14.82
N MET A 72 1.50 -10.54 13.68
CA MET A 72 2.46 -9.68 12.98
C MET A 72 2.83 -8.47 13.83
N VAL A 73 1.84 -7.79 14.41
CA VAL A 73 2.06 -6.60 15.27
C VAL A 73 2.80 -6.99 16.54
N SER A 74 2.39 -8.07 17.21
CA SER A 74 3.07 -8.59 18.42
C SER A 74 4.54 -8.92 18.14
N ALA A 75 4.85 -9.51 16.98
CA ALA A 75 6.22 -9.81 16.60
C ALA A 75 7.04 -8.54 16.34
N ALA A 76 6.44 -7.50 15.75
CA ALA A 76 7.10 -6.20 15.55
C ALA A 76 7.46 -5.53 16.89
N ILE A 77 6.52 -5.56 17.85
CA ILE A 77 6.74 -5.03 19.21
C ILE A 77 7.82 -5.83 19.96
N ALA A 78 7.77 -7.17 19.88
CA ALA A 78 8.76 -8.03 20.54
C ALA A 78 10.19 -7.80 20.01
N GLU A 79 10.34 -7.56 18.69
CA GLU A 79 11.64 -7.37 18.06
C GLU A 79 12.20 -5.95 18.26
N PHE A 80 11.35 -4.91 18.09
CA PHE A 80 11.80 -3.52 18.00
C PHE A 80 11.28 -2.62 19.14
N GLY A 81 10.38 -3.11 19.99
CA GLY A 81 9.87 -2.39 21.16
C GLY A 81 8.76 -1.37 20.88
N HIS A 82 8.58 -0.92 19.64
CA HIS A 82 7.59 0.08 19.27
C HIS A 82 7.25 0.03 17.77
N ILE A 83 6.24 0.79 17.36
CA ILE A 83 5.86 0.98 15.95
C ILE A 83 5.57 2.46 15.74
N ASP A 84 6.28 3.10 14.79
CA ASP A 84 6.08 4.50 14.42
C ASP A 84 5.31 4.64 13.10
N ILE A 85 5.45 3.67 12.19
CA ILE A 85 4.91 3.79 10.83
C ILE A 85 4.19 2.51 10.44
N LEU A 86 2.98 2.67 9.88
CA LEU A 86 2.25 1.60 9.23
C LEU A 86 2.04 1.93 7.76
N VAL A 87 2.50 1.06 6.85
CA VAL A 87 2.22 1.17 5.42
C VAL A 87 1.27 0.04 5.01
N ASN A 88 0.01 0.37 4.82
CA ASN A 88 -1.03 -0.52 4.28
C ASN A 88 -0.90 -0.59 2.75
N ASN A 89 0.00 -1.46 2.27
CA ASN A 89 0.26 -1.65 0.85
C ASN A 89 -0.26 -2.99 0.32
N ALA A 90 -0.53 -3.97 1.19
CA ALA A 90 -1.10 -5.25 0.77
C ALA A 90 -2.39 -5.04 -0.05
N GLY A 91 -2.50 -5.78 -1.16
CA GLY A 91 -3.68 -5.67 -1.99
C GLY A 91 -3.60 -6.55 -3.23
N ILE A 92 -4.74 -7.00 -3.69
CA ILE A 92 -4.93 -7.79 -4.91
C ILE A 92 -5.68 -7.00 -5.96
N ALA A 93 -5.50 -7.40 -7.22
CA ALA A 93 -6.18 -6.75 -8.34
C ALA A 93 -7.68 -7.06 -8.39
N GLY A 94 -8.09 -8.21 -7.85
CA GLY A 94 -9.45 -8.72 -8.04
C GLY A 94 -9.71 -9.16 -9.48
N PRO A 95 -10.95 -9.57 -9.80
CA PRO A 95 -11.33 -10.00 -11.13
C PRO A 95 -11.34 -8.85 -12.15
N THR A 96 -11.18 -9.21 -13.42
CA THR A 96 -11.47 -8.33 -14.56
C THR A 96 -12.74 -8.80 -15.24
N ALA A 97 -13.89 -8.30 -14.77
CA ALA A 97 -15.21 -8.72 -15.25
C ALA A 97 -16.26 -7.62 -15.05
N LEU A 98 -17.33 -7.65 -15.85
CA LEU A 98 -18.53 -6.86 -15.60
C LEU A 98 -19.24 -7.35 -14.33
N VAL A 99 -19.89 -6.45 -13.60
CA VAL A 99 -20.56 -6.75 -12.32
C VAL A 99 -21.42 -8.02 -12.32
N PRO A 100 -22.26 -8.30 -13.34
CA PRO A 100 -23.07 -9.52 -13.34
C PRO A 100 -22.27 -10.83 -13.41
N ARG A 101 -20.97 -10.75 -13.71
CA ARG A 101 -20.07 -11.91 -13.82
C ARG A 101 -19.05 -12.01 -12.66
N VAL A 102 -19.08 -11.06 -11.74
CA VAL A 102 -18.24 -11.09 -10.53
C VAL A 102 -18.93 -11.98 -9.49
N SER A 103 -18.28 -13.04 -9.07
CA SER A 103 -18.79 -13.87 -7.98
C SER A 103 -18.67 -13.16 -6.63
N LEU A 104 -19.58 -13.47 -5.67
CA LEU A 104 -19.50 -12.93 -4.31
C LEU A 104 -18.14 -13.25 -3.67
N LYS A 105 -17.61 -14.45 -3.88
CA LYS A 105 -16.30 -14.86 -3.37
C LYS A 105 -15.15 -13.96 -3.87
N GLU A 106 -15.15 -13.58 -5.15
CA GLU A 106 -14.13 -12.67 -5.71
C GLU A 106 -14.27 -11.25 -5.16
N TRP A 107 -15.53 -10.80 -4.97
CA TRP A 107 -15.82 -9.54 -4.31
C TRP A 107 -15.29 -9.54 -2.88
N GLU A 108 -15.71 -10.51 -2.06
CA GLU A 108 -15.32 -10.63 -0.65
C GLU A 108 -13.80 -10.76 -0.49
N SER A 109 -13.13 -11.58 -1.29
CA SER A 109 -11.69 -11.72 -1.27
C SER A 109 -10.97 -10.40 -1.57
N THR A 110 -11.49 -9.61 -2.52
CA THR A 110 -10.89 -8.33 -2.88
C THR A 110 -11.08 -7.29 -1.76
N ILE A 111 -12.27 -7.23 -1.18
CA ILE A 111 -12.56 -6.32 -0.05
C ILE A 111 -11.76 -6.75 1.19
N SER A 112 -11.73 -8.04 1.50
CA SER A 112 -10.99 -8.58 2.66
C SER A 112 -9.51 -8.17 2.62
N VAL A 113 -8.81 -8.40 1.52
CA VAL A 113 -7.38 -8.07 1.44
C VAL A 113 -7.16 -6.55 1.34
N ASN A 114 -7.91 -5.84 0.48
CA ASN A 114 -7.59 -4.46 0.14
C ASN A 114 -8.10 -3.43 1.17
N LEU A 115 -9.23 -3.70 1.82
CA LEU A 115 -9.89 -2.74 2.72
C LEU A 115 -9.94 -3.25 4.15
N THR A 116 -10.52 -4.45 4.38
CA THR A 116 -10.58 -5.02 5.73
C THR A 116 -9.19 -5.21 6.31
N GLY A 117 -8.22 -5.66 5.50
CA GLY A 117 -6.84 -5.81 5.94
C GLY A 117 -6.19 -4.50 6.39
N ALA A 118 -6.43 -3.38 5.68
CA ALA A 118 -5.95 -2.07 6.11
C ALA A 118 -6.58 -1.63 7.44
N PHE A 119 -7.88 -1.88 7.61
CA PHE A 119 -8.59 -1.65 8.87
C PHE A 119 -8.00 -2.49 10.02
N LEU A 120 -7.82 -3.79 9.82
CA LEU A 120 -7.27 -4.68 10.85
C LEU A 120 -5.84 -4.29 11.24
N CYS A 121 -4.98 -3.96 10.29
CA CYS A 121 -3.64 -3.47 10.58
C CYS A 121 -3.68 -2.16 11.38
N ALA A 122 -4.52 -1.20 11.02
CA ALA A 122 -4.69 0.03 11.79
C ALA A 122 -5.24 -0.25 13.20
N LYS A 123 -6.26 -1.12 13.33
CA LYS A 123 -6.87 -1.52 14.60
C LYS A 123 -5.83 -2.04 15.60
N HIS A 124 -4.91 -2.89 15.15
CA HIS A 124 -3.91 -3.52 16.02
C HIS A 124 -2.64 -2.66 16.23
N VAL A 125 -2.31 -1.75 15.31
CA VAL A 125 -1.15 -0.84 15.46
C VAL A 125 -1.47 0.39 16.29
N LEU A 126 -2.66 0.98 16.12
CA LEU A 126 -3.05 2.23 16.79
C LEU A 126 -2.92 2.21 18.33
N PRO A 127 -3.27 1.14 19.06
CA PRO A 127 -3.07 1.12 20.52
C PRO A 127 -1.62 1.44 20.91
N HIS A 128 -0.63 0.89 20.21
CA HIS A 128 0.79 1.13 20.47
C HIS A 128 1.26 2.55 20.10
N MET A 129 0.68 3.13 19.01
CA MET A 129 0.94 4.53 18.66
C MET A 129 0.29 5.51 19.64
N LEU A 130 -0.88 5.17 20.23
CA LEU A 130 -1.57 5.98 21.21
C LEU A 130 -0.85 6.00 22.56
N GLU A 131 -0.20 4.92 22.97
CA GLU A 131 0.65 4.88 24.19
C GLU A 131 1.88 5.79 24.07
N ARG A 132 2.34 6.06 22.86
CA ARG A 132 3.46 6.94 22.53
C ARG A 132 3.00 7.98 21.50
N PRO A 133 2.23 9.03 21.88
CA PRO A 133 1.51 9.90 20.96
C PRO A 133 2.35 10.45 19.79
N SER A 134 2.56 9.64 18.78
CA SER A 134 3.28 9.90 17.54
C SER A 134 3.10 8.73 16.60
N GLY A 135 2.92 8.98 15.32
CA GLY A 135 2.84 7.92 14.32
C GLY A 135 2.49 8.44 12.93
N SER A 136 2.70 7.58 11.93
CA SER A 136 2.27 7.83 10.56
C SER A 136 1.66 6.57 9.95
N ILE A 137 0.43 6.66 9.46
CA ILE A 137 -0.24 5.60 8.71
C ILE A 137 -0.34 6.02 7.25
N ILE A 138 0.16 5.19 6.36
CA ILE A 138 0.15 5.44 4.91
C ILE A 138 -0.62 4.33 4.21
N ASN A 139 -1.73 4.68 3.59
CA ASN A 139 -2.58 3.76 2.86
C ASN A 139 -2.28 3.83 1.35
N ILE A 140 -1.80 2.74 0.75
CA ILE A 140 -1.58 2.69 -0.70
C ILE A 140 -2.90 2.36 -1.38
N THR A 141 -3.60 3.40 -1.84
CA THR A 141 -4.84 3.29 -2.60
C THR A 141 -4.56 3.15 -4.11
N SER A 142 -5.19 3.91 -4.96
CA SER A 142 -5.02 3.94 -6.42
C SER A 142 -5.81 5.12 -6.98
N ILE A 143 -5.51 5.57 -8.20
CA ILE A 143 -6.42 6.42 -8.98
C ILE A 143 -7.80 5.76 -9.17
N ALA A 144 -7.90 4.43 -9.07
CA ALA A 144 -9.16 3.69 -9.04
C ALA A 144 -9.98 3.90 -7.74
N GLY A 145 -9.42 4.57 -6.73
CA GLY A 145 -10.13 5.10 -5.56
C GLY A 145 -10.63 6.54 -5.76
N LEU A 146 -10.33 7.16 -6.90
CA LEU A 146 -10.72 8.54 -7.24
C LEU A 146 -11.67 8.60 -8.44
N GLN A 147 -11.73 7.53 -9.22
CA GLN A 147 -12.66 7.40 -10.35
C GLN A 147 -13.04 5.94 -10.60
N GLY A 148 -14.13 5.72 -11.33
CA GLY A 148 -14.56 4.38 -11.73
C GLY A 148 -13.73 3.80 -12.87
N TYR A 149 -13.54 2.48 -12.84
CA TYR A 149 -12.95 1.72 -13.94
C TYR A 149 -13.87 0.56 -14.31
N ALA A 150 -14.30 0.50 -15.55
CA ALA A 150 -15.06 -0.65 -16.06
C ALA A 150 -14.26 -1.96 -15.84
N PHE A 151 -14.96 -3.04 -15.53
CA PHE A 151 -14.43 -4.38 -15.23
C PHE A 151 -13.68 -4.51 -13.91
N ARG A 152 -13.71 -3.49 -13.03
CA ARG A 152 -12.89 -3.43 -11.81
C ARG A 152 -13.68 -3.10 -10.54
N SER A 153 -14.97 -3.43 -10.51
CA SER A 153 -15.87 -3.01 -9.42
C SER A 153 -15.39 -3.36 -8.00
N PRO A 154 -14.91 -4.58 -7.66
CA PRO A 154 -14.46 -4.86 -6.31
C PRO A 154 -13.19 -4.06 -5.94
N TYR A 155 -12.28 -3.92 -6.91
CA TYR A 155 -11.05 -3.16 -6.71
C TYR A 155 -11.33 -1.67 -6.50
N CYS A 156 -12.16 -1.05 -7.36
CA CYS A 156 -12.54 0.35 -7.20
C CYS A 156 -13.22 0.58 -5.85
N ALA A 157 -14.23 -0.23 -5.51
CA ALA A 157 -14.94 -0.13 -4.23
C ALA A 157 -13.97 -0.20 -3.03
N SER A 158 -13.03 -1.16 -3.06
CA SER A 158 -12.03 -1.30 -1.99
C SER A 158 -11.12 -0.07 -1.87
N LYS A 159 -10.71 0.53 -3.00
CA LYS A 159 -9.80 1.68 -3.01
C LYS A 159 -10.50 3.00 -2.68
N TRP A 160 -11.78 3.17 -3.03
CA TRP A 160 -12.63 4.24 -2.52
C TRP A 160 -12.86 4.13 -1.01
N GLY A 161 -13.20 2.93 -0.52
CA GLY A 161 -13.37 2.68 0.92
C GLY A 161 -12.09 2.99 1.72
N MET A 162 -10.92 2.71 1.16
CA MET A 162 -9.64 3.03 1.79
C MET A 162 -9.41 4.55 1.95
N ILE A 163 -9.90 5.37 1.02
CA ILE A 163 -9.84 6.84 1.14
C ILE A 163 -10.75 7.30 2.29
N GLY A 164 -11.98 6.78 2.38
CA GLY A 164 -12.87 7.07 3.50
C GLY A 164 -12.27 6.66 4.85
N LEU A 165 -11.66 5.45 4.92
CA LEU A 165 -10.95 4.99 6.12
C LEU A 165 -9.78 5.92 6.47
N THR A 166 -9.02 6.40 5.49
CA THR A 166 -7.91 7.36 5.69
C THR A 166 -8.38 8.64 6.35
N GLN A 167 -9.43 9.25 5.83
CA GLN A 167 -9.98 10.50 6.35
C GLN A 167 -10.53 10.33 7.76
N THR A 168 -11.29 9.24 8.00
CA THR A 168 -11.84 8.95 9.32
C THR A 168 -10.74 8.75 10.36
N LEU A 169 -9.73 7.95 10.06
CA LEU A 169 -8.61 7.73 11.00
C LEU A 169 -7.80 9.01 11.25
N ALA A 170 -7.67 9.89 10.26
CA ALA A 170 -7.00 11.17 10.43
C ALA A 170 -7.72 12.05 11.48
N GLU A 171 -9.05 12.12 11.43
CA GLU A 171 -9.87 12.83 12.40
C GLU A 171 -9.79 12.20 13.81
N GLU A 172 -9.85 10.88 13.90
CA GLU A 172 -9.79 10.15 15.16
C GLU A 172 -8.43 10.27 15.85
N CYS A 173 -7.33 10.28 15.08
CA CYS A 173 -5.96 10.13 15.60
C CYS A 173 -5.17 11.44 15.65
N GLY A 174 -5.60 12.50 14.96
CA GLY A 174 -4.84 13.76 14.83
C GLY A 174 -4.48 14.40 16.16
N ARG A 175 -5.37 14.37 17.14
CA ARG A 175 -5.11 14.89 18.51
C ARG A 175 -3.98 14.17 19.26
N TYR A 176 -3.57 12.99 18.78
CA TYR A 176 -2.47 12.19 19.31
C TYR A 176 -1.19 12.32 18.48
N ASN A 177 -1.10 13.35 17.62
CA ASN A 177 0.05 13.56 16.74
C ASN A 177 0.33 12.34 15.82
N ILE A 178 -0.73 11.67 15.37
CA ILE A 178 -0.68 10.56 14.42
C ILE A 178 -1.26 11.07 13.10
N THR A 179 -0.46 11.03 12.03
CA THR A 179 -0.92 11.38 10.68
C THR A 179 -1.42 10.15 9.95
N VAL A 180 -2.49 10.30 9.17
CA VAL A 180 -3.03 9.23 8.33
C VAL A 180 -3.28 9.78 6.93
N ASN A 181 -2.56 9.27 5.94
CA ASN A 181 -2.64 9.72 4.56
C ASN A 181 -2.76 8.56 3.58
N ALA A 182 -3.27 8.83 2.40
CA ALA A 182 -3.29 7.90 1.29
C ALA A 182 -2.36 8.36 0.16
N ILE A 183 -1.70 7.41 -0.49
CA ILE A 183 -1.07 7.62 -1.79
C ILE A 183 -1.94 6.93 -2.83
N ALA A 184 -2.28 7.63 -3.91
CA ALA A 184 -3.05 7.11 -5.04
C ALA A 184 -2.16 6.97 -6.28
N PRO A 185 -1.49 5.80 -6.46
CA PRO A 185 -0.69 5.56 -7.65
C PRO A 185 -1.54 5.51 -8.92
N GLY A 186 -0.98 6.02 -10.02
CA GLY A 186 -1.41 5.70 -11.37
C GLY A 186 -0.95 4.32 -11.82
N PRO A 187 -0.81 4.10 -13.14
CA PRO A 187 -0.18 2.89 -13.64
C PRO A 187 1.29 2.83 -13.21
N VAL A 188 1.63 1.89 -12.33
CA VAL A 188 3.01 1.68 -11.85
C VAL A 188 3.64 0.53 -12.64
N ARG A 189 4.83 0.76 -13.22
CA ARG A 189 5.57 -0.23 -14.00
C ARG A 189 5.87 -1.47 -13.15
N GLY A 190 5.71 -2.65 -13.74
CA GLY A 190 6.05 -3.91 -13.10
C GLY A 190 5.07 -5.05 -13.41
N PRO A 191 5.33 -6.26 -12.91
CA PRO A 191 4.59 -7.48 -13.28
C PRO A 191 3.09 -7.42 -12.97
N ARG A 192 2.69 -6.59 -12.00
CA ARG A 192 1.27 -6.45 -11.61
C ARG A 192 0.48 -5.73 -12.70
N ILE A 193 0.98 -4.57 -13.18
CA ILE A 193 0.28 -3.81 -14.22
C ILE A 193 0.27 -4.55 -15.54
N GLU A 194 1.35 -5.25 -15.90
CA GLU A 194 1.42 -6.08 -17.10
C GLU A 194 0.33 -7.15 -17.11
N ARG A 195 0.10 -7.83 -15.97
CA ARG A 195 -0.98 -8.80 -15.82
C ARG A 195 -2.34 -8.13 -16.00
N VAL A 196 -2.57 -6.99 -15.36
CA VAL A 196 -3.84 -6.25 -15.48
C VAL A 196 -4.09 -5.81 -16.93
N ILE A 197 -3.05 -5.32 -17.63
CA ILE A 197 -3.13 -4.94 -19.05
C ILE A 197 -3.49 -6.17 -19.90
N ARG A 198 -2.82 -7.31 -19.69
CA ARG A 198 -3.08 -8.56 -20.42
C ARG A 198 -4.49 -9.08 -20.21
N ASP A 199 -4.99 -9.06 -18.97
CA ASP A 199 -6.35 -9.51 -18.64
C ASP A 199 -7.41 -8.60 -19.27
N ARG A 200 -7.18 -7.29 -19.28
CA ARG A 200 -8.09 -6.33 -19.94
C ARG A 200 -8.02 -6.39 -21.46
N ALA A 201 -6.85 -6.55 -22.02
CA ALA A 201 -6.67 -6.74 -23.46
C ALA A 201 -7.49 -7.95 -23.93
N LYS A 202 -7.38 -9.08 -23.21
CA LYS A 202 -8.21 -10.26 -23.48
C LYS A 202 -9.70 -9.99 -23.35
N ALA A 203 -10.15 -9.29 -22.30
CA ALA A 203 -11.56 -9.00 -22.05
C ALA A 203 -12.18 -8.06 -23.12
N LEU A 204 -11.36 -7.21 -23.75
CA LEU A 204 -11.78 -6.23 -24.75
C LEU A 204 -11.41 -6.64 -26.19
N ASN A 205 -10.78 -7.81 -26.38
CA ASN A 205 -10.29 -8.30 -27.67
C ASN A 205 -9.33 -7.30 -28.34
N LEU A 206 -8.38 -6.78 -27.57
CA LEU A 206 -7.31 -5.87 -28.01
C LEU A 206 -5.95 -6.55 -27.89
N SER A 207 -4.92 -6.02 -28.57
CA SER A 207 -3.54 -6.41 -28.32
C SER A 207 -3.03 -5.85 -26.98
N PHE A 208 -1.92 -6.41 -26.47
CA PHE A 208 -1.29 -5.89 -25.26
C PHE A 208 -0.85 -4.43 -25.44
N GLU A 209 -0.25 -4.11 -26.57
CA GLU A 209 0.27 -2.79 -26.93
C GLU A 209 -0.83 -1.74 -27.04
N GLU A 210 -1.98 -2.12 -27.62
CA GLU A 210 -3.16 -1.23 -27.68
C GLU A 210 -3.70 -0.95 -26.28
N MET A 211 -3.77 -1.99 -25.42
CA MET A 211 -4.22 -1.83 -24.05
C MET A 211 -3.21 -1.02 -23.21
N GLU A 212 -1.91 -1.26 -23.35
CA GLU A 212 -0.87 -0.49 -22.66
C GLU A 212 -0.94 1.00 -23.02
N ARG A 213 -1.14 1.34 -24.30
CA ARG A 213 -1.35 2.72 -24.72
C ARG A 213 -2.51 3.38 -24.00
N GLN A 214 -3.64 2.68 -23.77
CA GLN A 214 -4.77 3.20 -23.02
C GLN A 214 -4.44 3.52 -21.53
N TYR A 215 -3.39 2.93 -20.97
CA TYR A 215 -2.89 3.28 -19.64
C TYR A 215 -1.92 4.45 -19.65
N VAL A 216 -1.16 4.64 -20.72
CA VAL A 216 -0.13 5.68 -20.83
C VAL A 216 -0.69 6.98 -21.42
N GLU A 217 -1.51 6.89 -22.48
CA GLU A 217 -2.08 8.06 -23.18
C GLU A 217 -2.79 9.07 -22.26
N PRO A 218 -3.60 8.66 -21.25
CA PRO A 218 -4.24 9.61 -20.35
C PRO A 218 -3.28 10.33 -19.41
N THR A 219 -2.02 9.89 -19.29
CA THR A 219 -1.03 10.56 -18.43
C THR A 219 -0.44 11.79 -19.12
N ALA A 220 -0.29 12.90 -18.38
CA ALA A 220 0.32 14.12 -18.92
C ALA A 220 1.79 13.90 -19.31
N LEU A 221 2.53 13.12 -18.50
CA LEU A 221 3.95 12.83 -18.73
C LEU A 221 4.20 11.67 -19.71
N LYS A 222 3.15 11.08 -20.29
CA LYS A 222 3.22 9.98 -21.27
C LYS A 222 4.08 8.80 -20.84
N ARG A 223 4.03 8.47 -19.55
CA ARG A 223 4.75 7.34 -18.97
C ARG A 223 4.00 6.72 -17.79
N MET A 224 4.36 5.52 -17.44
CA MET A 224 3.97 4.91 -16.17
C MET A 224 4.82 5.48 -15.02
N VAL A 225 4.33 5.35 -13.81
CA VAL A 225 5.04 5.68 -12.57
C VAL A 225 5.99 4.53 -12.21
N GLU A 226 7.14 4.85 -11.61
CA GLU A 226 8.06 3.85 -11.07
C GLU A 226 7.78 3.60 -9.58
N GLU A 227 8.11 2.41 -9.09
CA GLU A 227 7.88 2.01 -7.69
C GLU A 227 8.62 2.93 -6.71
N GLU A 228 9.79 3.41 -7.09
CA GLU A 228 10.64 4.32 -6.31
C GLU A 228 10.02 5.71 -6.12
N GLU A 229 9.18 6.17 -7.06
CA GLU A 229 8.49 7.45 -6.95
C GLU A 229 7.41 7.39 -5.85
N ILE A 230 6.76 6.22 -5.71
CA ILE A 230 5.81 5.98 -4.61
C ILE A 230 6.56 5.86 -3.27
N ALA A 231 7.70 5.15 -3.26
CA ALA A 231 8.52 5.01 -2.05
C ALA A 231 9.07 6.36 -1.57
N ALA A 232 9.44 7.26 -2.46
CA ALA A 232 9.90 8.60 -2.11
C ALA A 232 8.80 9.41 -1.41
N MET A 233 7.55 9.36 -1.91
CA MET A 233 6.41 10.01 -1.27
C MET A 233 6.10 9.38 0.10
N ALA A 234 6.20 8.06 0.22
CA ALA A 234 5.99 7.38 1.51
C ALA A 234 7.02 7.84 2.57
N VAL A 235 8.30 8.00 2.19
CA VAL A 235 9.33 8.58 3.08
C VAL A 235 8.96 10.01 3.50
N PHE A 236 8.55 10.85 2.55
CA PHE A 236 8.16 12.22 2.84
C PHE A 236 7.01 12.26 3.87
N LEU A 237 5.94 11.51 3.66
CA LEU A 237 4.77 11.47 4.56
C LEU A 237 5.11 10.89 5.94
N ALA A 238 6.06 9.95 6.03
CA ALA A 238 6.50 9.34 7.28
C ALA A 238 7.52 10.18 8.06
N SER A 239 8.09 11.22 7.45
CA SER A 239 9.12 12.06 8.03
C SER A 239 8.56 13.34 8.67
N GLU A 240 9.41 14.08 9.40
CA GLU A 240 9.08 15.40 9.95
C GLU A 240 8.63 16.42 8.88
N GLU A 241 9.04 16.24 7.62
CA GLU A 241 8.63 17.12 6.52
C GLU A 241 7.15 16.97 6.18
N GLY A 242 6.56 15.78 6.42
CA GLY A 242 5.14 15.48 6.19
C GLY A 242 4.22 15.68 7.40
N ARG A 243 4.75 16.09 8.56
CA ARG A 243 4.01 16.10 9.85
C ARG A 243 2.72 16.92 9.87
N ASN A 244 2.57 17.88 8.99
CA ASN A 244 1.38 18.73 8.89
C ASN A 244 0.40 18.29 7.79
N ILE A 245 0.62 17.10 7.20
CA ILE A 245 -0.26 16.52 6.18
C ILE A 245 -0.98 15.34 6.82
N THR A 246 -2.30 15.41 6.91
CA THR A 246 -3.15 14.32 7.41
C THR A 246 -4.54 14.39 6.75
N GLY A 247 -5.16 13.23 6.54
CA GLY A 247 -6.46 13.11 5.86
C GLY A 247 -6.38 13.23 4.33
N GLU A 248 -5.19 13.41 3.77
CA GLU A 248 -5.00 13.69 2.36
C GLU A 248 -4.84 12.42 1.50
N THR A 249 -5.24 12.54 0.23
CA THR A 249 -4.97 11.55 -0.79
C THR A 249 -4.07 12.13 -1.87
N LEU A 250 -2.79 11.78 -1.84
CA LEU A 250 -1.79 12.30 -2.75
C LEU A 250 -1.70 11.45 -4.02
N ASN A 251 -1.94 12.09 -5.16
CA ASN A 251 -1.96 11.42 -6.45
C ASN A 251 -0.54 11.38 -7.08
N ILE A 252 0.03 10.18 -7.22
CA ILE A 252 1.31 9.94 -7.91
C ILE A 252 1.03 9.14 -9.18
N SER A 253 0.66 9.83 -10.25
CA SER A 253 0.06 9.19 -11.43
C SER A 253 0.62 9.67 -12.77
N ALA A 254 1.76 10.36 -12.78
CA ALA A 254 2.30 10.99 -13.98
C ALA A 254 1.29 11.96 -14.66
N GLY A 255 0.41 12.58 -13.84
CA GLY A 255 -0.64 13.48 -14.34
C GLY A 255 -1.76 12.72 -15.06
N TYR A 256 -2.15 11.53 -14.57
CA TYR A 256 -3.30 10.80 -15.12
C TYR A 256 -4.57 11.65 -14.99
N ARG A 257 -5.28 11.84 -16.09
CA ARG A 257 -6.53 12.61 -16.09
C ARG A 257 -7.61 11.80 -15.37
N LEU A 258 -8.10 12.35 -14.26
CA LEU A 258 -9.29 11.87 -13.58
C LEU A 258 -10.50 12.44 -14.32
N SER A 259 -11.45 11.60 -14.71
CA SER A 259 -12.68 11.99 -15.42
C SER A 259 -13.74 12.47 -14.45
#